data_37816bcc2b67ea2c8a1ac653c74497bf
#
_entry.id   37816bcc2b67ea2c8a1ac653c74497bf
#
_cell.length_a   1.000
_cell.length_b   1.000
_cell.length_c   1.000
_cell.angle_alpha   90.00
_cell.angle_beta   90.00
_cell.angle_gamma   90.00
#
_symmetry.space_group_name_H-M   'P 1'
#
loop_
_entity.id
_entity.type
_entity.pdbx_description
1 polymer ?
#
loop_
_entity_poly.entity_id
_entity_poly.type
_entity_poly.pdbx_seq_one_letter_code
_entity_poly.pdbx_strand_id
1 'polypeptide(L)'
;MTGTIRAVAFGAGVLAALWGALASGFGQASEKVERIPLSNPDVPISAAVVVPTGYDTVYVSGHIPKVINTNAPKGSTEMYGDTKTQTISVLQQIQDVLIGQQLSMADVVMLHVFLVGDPANGGKMDFAAMNAGYQQFFGSKDQPKKPARSTVQVVALAASGALVEIEAIAVRKHAPGLVH
;
A
#
# COMPACT_ATOMS: atom_id res chain seq x y z
N MET A 1 6.13 19.28 -88.06
CA MET A 1 5.62 18.05 -87.39
C MET A 1 5.97 18.21 -85.91
N THR A 2 5.01 18.68 -85.15
CA THR A 2 5.15 18.99 -83.71
C THR A 2 4.57 17.83 -82.92
N GLY A 3 5.44 17.11 -82.18
CA GLY A 3 5.07 16.03 -81.29
C GLY A 3 4.96 16.51 -79.86
N THR A 4 3.76 16.48 -79.30
CA THR A 4 3.41 16.89 -77.95
C THR A 4 3.68 15.74 -76.98
N ILE A 5 4.59 15.92 -76.04
CA ILE A 5 4.85 14.96 -74.94
C ILE A 5 3.85 15.26 -73.82
N ARG A 6 2.97 14.32 -73.50
CA ARG A 6 2.08 14.34 -72.36
C ARG A 6 2.84 13.84 -71.12
N ALA A 7 3.03 14.66 -70.13
CA ALA A 7 3.51 14.28 -68.81
C ALA A 7 2.38 13.61 -68.02
N VAL A 8 2.63 12.40 -67.56
CA VAL A 8 1.75 11.67 -66.62
C VAL A 8 2.19 12.02 -65.21
N ALA A 9 1.34 12.73 -64.45
CA ALA A 9 1.55 13.01 -63.05
C ALA A 9 1.15 11.76 -62.26
N PHE A 10 2.12 11.08 -61.62
CA PHE A 10 1.86 10.06 -60.61
C PHE A 10 1.52 10.76 -59.27
N GLY A 11 0.32 10.53 -58.76
CA GLY A 11 -0.17 11.08 -57.54
C GLY A 11 0.58 10.55 -56.31
N ALA A 12 1.20 11.49 -55.59
CA ALA A 12 1.68 11.29 -54.22
C ALA A 12 0.50 11.48 -53.26
N GLY A 13 -0.13 10.42 -52.84
CA GLY A 13 -1.35 10.55 -52.02
C GLY A 13 -1.87 9.29 -51.35
N VAL A 14 -1.03 8.37 -50.79
CA VAL A 14 -1.55 7.25 -50.00
C VAL A 14 -0.51 6.74 -48.94
N LEU A 15 0.30 7.58 -48.38
CA LEU A 15 1.23 7.14 -47.30
C LEU A 15 1.09 7.92 -45.95
N ALA A 16 0.10 8.82 -45.82
CA ALA A 16 -0.08 9.60 -44.59
C ALA A 16 -1.18 9.07 -43.66
N ALA A 17 -1.91 8.02 -44.02
CA ALA A 17 -3.09 7.55 -43.27
C ALA A 17 -2.84 6.36 -42.33
N LEU A 18 -1.64 5.80 -42.26
CA LEU A 18 -1.35 4.59 -41.45
C LEU A 18 -0.59 4.87 -40.14
N TRP A 19 -0.18 6.11 -39.84
CA TRP A 19 0.50 6.43 -38.59
C TRP A 19 -0.40 7.06 -37.53
N GLY A 20 -1.65 7.39 -37.84
CA GLY A 20 -2.62 7.97 -36.93
C GLY A 20 -3.37 6.97 -36.02
N ALA A 21 -3.34 5.68 -36.33
CA ALA A 21 -4.18 4.68 -35.66
C ALA A 21 -3.49 3.89 -34.53
N LEU A 22 -2.19 4.05 -34.33
CA LEU A 22 -1.43 3.34 -33.27
C LEU A 22 -1.22 4.17 -32.00
N ALA A 23 -1.58 5.44 -31.97
CA ALA A 23 -1.42 6.31 -30.81
C ALA A 23 -2.62 6.33 -29.85
N SER A 24 -3.73 5.64 -30.17
CA SER A 24 -4.97 5.70 -29.38
C SER A 24 -5.12 4.58 -28.35
N GLY A 25 -4.10 3.76 -28.12
CA GLY A 25 -4.16 2.59 -27.24
C GLY A 25 -3.48 2.75 -25.86
N PHE A 26 -2.75 3.83 -25.64
CA PHE A 26 -2.23 4.12 -24.30
C PHE A 26 -3.31 4.87 -23.54
N GLY A 27 -4.13 4.14 -22.79
CA GLY A 27 -5.08 4.74 -21.84
C GLY A 27 -4.33 5.78 -21.01
N GLN A 28 -4.93 6.97 -20.83
CA GLN A 28 -4.36 8.01 -19.97
C GLN A 28 -4.05 7.36 -18.61
N ALA A 29 -2.78 7.41 -18.21
CA ALA A 29 -2.37 6.92 -16.91
C ALA A 29 -3.24 7.60 -15.84
N SER A 30 -3.82 6.82 -14.93
CA SER A 30 -4.62 7.37 -13.84
C SER A 30 -3.80 8.39 -13.06
N GLU A 31 -4.37 9.57 -12.79
CA GLU A 31 -3.74 10.56 -11.90
C GLU A 31 -3.96 10.25 -10.42
N LYS A 32 -4.66 9.18 -10.10
CA LYS A 32 -5.02 8.79 -8.73
C LYS A 32 -4.45 7.40 -8.41
N VAL A 33 -4.14 7.20 -7.13
CA VAL A 33 -3.77 5.89 -6.61
C VAL A 33 -4.90 4.90 -6.87
N GLU A 34 -4.60 3.84 -7.63
CA GLU A 34 -5.53 2.77 -7.95
C GLU A 34 -5.28 1.58 -7.02
N ARG A 35 -6.36 0.97 -6.53
CA ARG A 35 -6.32 -0.19 -5.65
C ARG A 35 -7.03 -1.35 -6.34
N ILE A 36 -6.26 -2.34 -6.75
CA ILE A 36 -6.76 -3.53 -7.45
C ILE A 36 -7.35 -4.47 -6.39
N PRO A 37 -8.64 -4.77 -6.42
CA PRO A 37 -9.25 -5.64 -5.42
C PRO A 37 -8.85 -7.10 -5.61
N LEU A 38 -8.88 -7.87 -4.52
CA LEU A 38 -8.88 -9.33 -4.58
C LEU A 38 -10.25 -9.83 -5.06
N SER A 39 -10.28 -11.08 -5.56
CA SER A 39 -11.52 -11.77 -5.98
C SER A 39 -12.53 -11.89 -4.82
N ASN A 40 -12.04 -12.07 -3.58
CA ASN A 40 -12.86 -12.03 -2.39
C ASN A 40 -12.86 -10.61 -1.79
N PRO A 41 -13.98 -9.86 -1.85
CA PRO A 41 -14.06 -8.49 -1.36
C PRO A 41 -13.98 -8.38 0.17
N ASP A 42 -14.23 -9.46 0.92
CA ASP A 42 -14.20 -9.46 2.38
C ASP A 42 -12.77 -9.45 2.94
N VAL A 43 -11.79 -9.79 2.12
CA VAL A 43 -10.37 -9.71 2.51
C VAL A 43 -9.95 -8.23 2.62
N PRO A 44 -9.38 -7.79 3.76
CA PRO A 44 -9.14 -6.36 4.01
C PRO A 44 -7.83 -5.84 3.39
N ILE A 45 -7.40 -6.39 2.25
CA ILE A 45 -6.22 -5.96 1.51
C ILE A 45 -6.53 -5.85 0.01
N SER A 46 -5.70 -5.11 -0.72
CA SER A 46 -5.70 -5.08 -2.19
C SER A 46 -4.77 -6.15 -2.77
N ALA A 47 -5.08 -6.65 -3.97
CA ALA A 47 -4.17 -7.51 -4.73
C ALA A 47 -2.92 -6.74 -5.17
N ALA A 48 -3.09 -5.49 -5.56
CA ALA A 48 -2.02 -4.55 -5.90
C ALA A 48 -2.48 -3.12 -5.63
N VAL A 49 -1.51 -2.21 -5.50
CA VAL A 49 -1.75 -0.77 -5.50
C VAL A 49 -0.86 -0.14 -6.55
N VAL A 50 -1.45 0.60 -7.47
CA VAL A 50 -0.73 1.36 -8.50
C VAL A 50 -0.65 2.81 -8.04
N VAL A 51 0.58 3.31 -7.89
CA VAL A 51 0.86 4.71 -7.55
C VAL A 51 1.33 5.40 -8.83
N PRO A 52 0.59 6.38 -9.36
CA PRO A 52 1.01 7.11 -10.55
C PRO A 52 2.17 8.07 -10.25
N THR A 53 2.75 8.62 -11.30
CA THR A 53 3.75 9.72 -11.16
C THR A 53 3.14 10.90 -10.43
N GLY A 54 3.99 11.74 -9.81
CA GLY A 54 3.53 12.92 -9.08
C GLY A 54 3.11 12.66 -7.63
N TYR A 55 3.59 11.55 -7.05
CA TYR A 55 3.45 11.24 -5.63
C TYR A 55 4.81 11.07 -4.96
N ASP A 56 4.97 11.66 -3.77
CA ASP A 56 6.06 11.34 -2.85
C ASP A 56 5.77 10.04 -2.13
N THR A 57 6.82 9.29 -1.83
CA THR A 57 6.73 8.09 -0.99
C THR A 57 7.19 8.42 0.42
N VAL A 58 6.37 8.04 1.41
CA VAL A 58 6.66 8.18 2.84
C VAL A 58 6.83 6.78 3.42
N TYR A 59 8.04 6.46 3.87
CA TYR A 59 8.37 5.24 4.56
C TYR A 59 8.21 5.43 6.06
N VAL A 60 7.33 4.66 6.67
CA VAL A 60 7.13 4.62 8.12
C VAL A 60 7.84 3.39 8.65
N SER A 61 8.83 3.60 9.53
CA SER A 61 9.61 2.53 10.15
C SER A 61 8.74 1.54 10.91
N GLY A 62 9.30 0.36 11.20
CA GLY A 62 8.65 -0.64 12.04
C GLY A 62 8.32 -0.09 13.43
N HIS A 63 7.07 -0.25 13.82
CA HIS A 63 6.58 0.04 15.16
C HIS A 63 6.25 -1.25 15.89
N ILE A 64 6.63 -1.30 17.17
CA ILE A 64 6.26 -2.34 18.13
C ILE A 64 5.20 -1.79 19.09
N PRO A 65 4.43 -2.65 19.80
CA PRO A 65 3.37 -2.19 20.70
C PRO A 65 3.93 -1.40 21.90
N LYS A 66 3.14 -0.44 22.37
CA LYS A 66 3.42 0.25 23.63
C LYS A 66 3.16 -0.69 24.82
N VAL A 67 3.98 -0.56 25.85
CA VAL A 67 3.74 -1.26 27.13
C VAL A 67 2.43 -0.75 27.76
N ILE A 68 1.53 -1.68 28.08
CA ILE A 68 0.25 -1.39 28.74
C ILE A 68 0.20 -1.90 30.18
N ASN A 69 1.07 -2.85 30.55
CA ASN A 69 1.17 -3.39 31.90
C ASN A 69 2.64 -3.39 32.36
N THR A 70 2.99 -2.37 33.16
CA THR A 70 4.34 -2.22 33.71
C THR A 70 4.63 -3.17 34.87
N ASN A 71 3.61 -3.83 35.44
CA ASN A 71 3.75 -4.79 36.54
C ASN A 71 3.93 -6.23 36.03
N ALA A 72 3.75 -6.46 34.73
CA ALA A 72 3.98 -7.78 34.12
C ALA A 72 5.47 -8.17 34.18
N PRO A 73 5.80 -9.45 34.17
CA PRO A 73 7.19 -9.91 34.08
C PRO A 73 7.88 -9.29 32.87
N LYS A 74 9.10 -8.79 33.09
CA LYS A 74 9.88 -8.14 32.04
C LYS A 74 10.10 -9.09 30.85
N GLY A 75 9.75 -8.63 29.64
CA GLY A 75 9.88 -9.39 28.42
C GLY A 75 8.78 -10.43 28.19
N SER A 76 7.71 -10.41 29.00
CA SER A 76 6.52 -11.25 28.76
C SER A 76 5.54 -10.55 27.83
N THR A 77 4.69 -11.34 27.15
CA THR A 77 3.58 -10.85 26.31
C THR A 77 2.56 -10.03 27.11
N GLU A 78 2.39 -10.34 28.40
CA GLU A 78 1.49 -9.61 29.30
C GLU A 78 1.79 -8.12 29.42
N MET A 79 3.05 -7.71 29.13
CA MET A 79 3.42 -6.29 29.07
C MET A 79 2.65 -5.53 27.99
N TYR A 80 2.28 -6.21 26.90
CA TYR A 80 1.76 -5.60 25.68
C TYR A 80 0.32 -6.03 25.35
N GLY A 81 -0.18 -7.08 26.03
CA GLY A 81 -1.47 -7.70 25.75
C GLY A 81 -1.40 -8.74 24.63
N ASP A 82 -2.55 -9.19 24.17
CA ASP A 82 -2.69 -10.18 23.11
C ASP A 82 -2.35 -9.60 21.71
N THR A 83 -2.24 -10.47 20.71
CA THR A 83 -1.91 -10.09 19.33
C THR A 83 -2.86 -9.01 18.76
N LYS A 84 -4.15 -9.05 19.09
CA LYS A 84 -5.11 -8.04 18.65
C LYS A 84 -4.82 -6.67 19.26
N THR A 85 -4.63 -6.63 20.58
CA THR A 85 -4.31 -5.41 21.33
C THR A 85 -2.99 -4.80 20.84
N GLN A 86 -1.99 -5.63 20.62
CA GLN A 86 -0.70 -5.21 20.08
C GLN A 86 -0.83 -4.63 18.66
N THR A 87 -1.62 -5.28 17.79
CA THR A 87 -1.88 -4.79 16.41
C THR A 87 -2.52 -3.40 16.44
N ILE A 88 -3.52 -3.20 17.29
CA ILE A 88 -4.18 -1.88 17.44
C ILE A 88 -3.17 -0.84 17.94
N SER A 89 -2.38 -1.17 18.95
CA SER A 89 -1.35 -0.26 19.50
C SER A 89 -0.35 0.18 18.45
N VAL A 90 0.12 -0.74 17.61
CA VAL A 90 1.08 -0.45 16.53
C VAL A 90 0.45 0.40 15.43
N LEU A 91 -0.76 0.06 14.96
CA LEU A 91 -1.43 0.82 13.91
C LEU A 91 -1.83 2.23 14.36
N GLN A 92 -2.15 2.44 15.64
CA GLN A 92 -2.34 3.77 16.21
C GLN A 92 -1.06 4.61 16.17
N GLN A 93 0.10 4.02 16.47
CA GLN A 93 1.38 4.73 16.37
C GLN A 93 1.70 5.11 14.93
N ILE A 94 1.46 4.22 13.96
CA ILE A 94 1.62 4.51 12.54
C ILE A 94 0.67 5.65 12.12
N GLN A 95 -0.58 5.63 12.58
CA GLN A 95 -1.55 6.70 12.34
C GLN A 95 -1.05 8.04 12.88
N ASP A 96 -0.49 8.08 14.09
CA ASP A 96 0.06 9.30 14.70
C ASP A 96 1.21 9.87 13.86
N VAL A 97 2.13 9.01 13.36
CA VAL A 97 3.20 9.42 12.45
C VAL A 97 2.65 10.01 11.15
N LEU A 98 1.65 9.35 10.54
CA LEU A 98 1.02 9.81 9.31
C LEU A 98 0.34 11.17 9.49
N ILE A 99 -0.39 11.37 10.60
CA ILE A 99 -1.03 12.66 10.94
C ILE A 99 0.04 13.76 11.05
N GLY A 100 1.18 13.49 11.69
CA GLY A 100 2.31 14.43 11.75
C GLY A 100 2.90 14.80 10.38
N GLN A 101 2.68 13.96 9.36
CA GLN A 101 3.03 14.20 7.96
C GLN A 101 1.87 14.72 7.09
N GLN A 102 0.75 15.11 7.72
CA GLN A 102 -0.50 15.54 7.06
C GLN A 102 -1.09 14.44 6.14
N LEU A 103 -0.89 13.20 6.53
CA LEU A 103 -1.41 12.00 5.88
C LEU A 103 -2.39 11.28 6.82
N SER A 104 -3.08 10.29 6.26
CA SER A 104 -4.03 9.44 6.98
C SER A 104 -3.76 7.95 6.66
N MET A 105 -4.45 7.06 7.35
CA MET A 105 -4.42 5.62 7.02
C MET A 105 -4.91 5.34 5.58
N ALA A 106 -5.71 6.24 5.00
CA ALA A 106 -6.18 6.12 3.61
C ALA A 106 -5.07 6.30 2.56
N ASP A 107 -3.95 6.90 2.95
CA ASP A 107 -2.80 7.17 2.08
C ASP A 107 -1.78 6.03 2.11
N VAL A 108 -1.94 5.06 3.02
CA VAL A 108 -1.11 3.85 3.08
C VAL A 108 -1.37 2.98 1.84
N VAL A 109 -0.29 2.58 1.18
CA VAL A 109 -0.32 1.76 -0.03
C VAL A 109 0.23 0.35 0.19
N MET A 110 1.13 0.16 1.16
CA MET A 110 1.72 -1.13 1.51
C MET A 110 1.97 -1.23 3.01
N LEU A 111 1.79 -2.44 3.55
CA LEU A 111 2.16 -2.80 4.90
C LEU A 111 2.96 -4.10 4.90
N HIS A 112 4.00 -4.16 5.71
CA HIS A 112 4.67 -5.40 6.10
C HIS A 112 4.39 -5.67 7.58
N VAL A 113 3.84 -6.85 7.85
CA VAL A 113 3.44 -7.28 9.19
C VAL A 113 4.30 -8.47 9.59
N PHE A 114 5.04 -8.31 10.66
CA PHE A 114 5.89 -9.33 11.26
C PHE A 114 5.25 -9.79 12.57
N LEU A 115 4.96 -11.09 12.66
CA LEU A 115 4.32 -11.69 13.82
C LEU A 115 5.26 -12.70 14.47
N VAL A 116 5.43 -12.62 15.76
CA VAL A 116 6.07 -13.70 16.54
C VAL A 116 5.00 -14.75 16.88
N GLY A 117 5.41 -16.00 17.00
CA GLY A 117 4.53 -17.07 17.43
C GLY A 117 4.01 -16.80 18.85
N ASP A 118 2.69 -16.72 19.00
CA ASP A 118 2.06 -16.49 20.30
C ASP A 118 2.06 -17.79 21.13
N PRO A 119 2.64 -17.80 22.34
CA PRO A 119 2.57 -18.96 23.24
C PRO A 119 1.13 -19.43 23.51
N ALA A 120 0.19 -18.46 23.61
CA ALA A 120 -1.23 -18.77 23.79
C ALA A 120 -1.86 -19.45 22.56
N ASN A 121 -1.26 -19.31 21.38
CA ASN A 121 -1.66 -19.95 20.12
C ASN A 121 -0.73 -21.10 19.73
N GLY A 122 -0.14 -21.79 20.69
CA GLY A 122 0.75 -22.93 20.48
C GLY A 122 2.06 -22.60 19.73
N GLY A 123 2.56 -21.38 19.87
CA GLY A 123 3.80 -20.92 19.21
C GLY A 123 3.64 -20.58 17.73
N LYS A 124 2.39 -20.49 17.24
CA LYS A 124 2.08 -20.01 15.89
C LYS A 124 1.63 -18.57 15.93
N MET A 125 1.84 -17.83 14.84
CA MET A 125 1.30 -16.48 14.72
C MET A 125 -0.24 -16.50 14.82
N ASP A 126 -0.81 -15.59 15.59
CA ASP A 126 -2.26 -15.42 15.63
C ASP A 126 -2.71 -14.45 14.53
N PHE A 127 -2.82 -15.00 13.32
CA PHE A 127 -3.26 -14.25 12.15
C PHE A 127 -4.70 -13.73 12.27
N ALA A 128 -5.58 -14.47 12.97
CA ALA A 128 -6.98 -14.08 13.15
C ALA A 128 -7.09 -12.87 14.08
N ALA A 129 -6.41 -12.89 15.22
CA ALA A 129 -6.38 -11.76 16.15
C ALA A 129 -5.73 -10.51 15.52
N MET A 130 -4.63 -10.69 14.76
CA MET A 130 -4.01 -9.61 14.00
C MET A 130 -5.02 -8.99 13.02
N ASN A 131 -5.73 -9.79 12.21
CA ASN A 131 -6.74 -9.28 11.27
C ASN A 131 -7.88 -8.56 11.99
N ALA A 132 -8.33 -9.05 13.15
CA ALA A 132 -9.38 -8.39 13.94
C ALA A 132 -8.97 -6.99 14.45
N GLY A 133 -7.68 -6.79 14.75
CA GLY A 133 -7.11 -5.46 15.05
C GLY A 133 -6.97 -4.60 13.79
N TYR A 134 -6.45 -5.19 12.72
CA TYR A 134 -6.18 -4.53 11.44
C TYR A 134 -7.44 -3.95 10.77
N GLN A 135 -8.55 -4.69 10.80
CA GLN A 135 -9.83 -4.27 10.18
C GLN A 135 -10.45 -3.03 10.82
N GLN A 136 -9.99 -2.59 11.98
CA GLN A 136 -10.41 -1.32 12.57
C GLN A 136 -9.81 -0.11 11.82
N PHE A 137 -8.71 -0.32 11.09
CA PHE A 137 -7.98 0.72 10.37
C PHE A 137 -8.12 0.65 8.85
N PHE A 138 -8.41 -0.53 8.28
CA PHE A 138 -8.43 -0.75 6.84
C PHE A 138 -9.62 -1.62 6.41
N GLY A 139 -10.26 -1.22 5.32
CA GLY A 139 -11.40 -1.94 4.76
C GLY A 139 -12.67 -1.84 5.62
N SER A 140 -12.69 -0.91 6.58
CA SER A 140 -13.88 -0.57 7.37
C SER A 140 -14.80 0.36 6.59
N LYS A 141 -16.02 0.58 7.12
CA LYS A 141 -16.97 1.54 6.54
C LYS A 141 -16.38 2.96 6.53
N ASP A 142 -15.66 3.35 7.58
CA ASP A 142 -15.11 4.69 7.73
C ASP A 142 -13.79 4.87 6.98
N GLN A 143 -13.02 3.79 6.79
CA GLN A 143 -11.78 3.77 6.01
C GLN A 143 -11.79 2.57 5.03
N PRO A 144 -12.44 2.70 3.86
CA PRO A 144 -12.64 1.61 2.91
C PRO A 144 -11.41 1.29 2.05
N LYS A 145 -10.40 2.17 1.99
CA LYS A 145 -9.21 1.98 1.17
C LYS A 145 -8.32 0.90 1.77
N LYS A 146 -8.02 -0.12 0.97
CA LYS A 146 -7.22 -1.28 1.38
C LYS A 146 -5.82 -1.18 0.80
N PRO A 147 -4.74 -1.24 1.59
CA PRO A 147 -3.37 -1.34 1.06
C PRO A 147 -3.07 -2.76 0.56
N ALA A 148 -1.98 -2.92 -0.18
CA ALA A 148 -1.33 -4.20 -0.30
C ALA A 148 -0.69 -4.57 1.06
N ARG A 149 -0.53 -5.88 1.35
CA ARG A 149 0.04 -6.34 2.62
C ARG A 149 0.72 -7.69 2.47
N SER A 150 1.89 -7.83 3.09
CA SER A 150 2.50 -9.12 3.41
C SER A 150 2.44 -9.34 4.92
N THR A 151 2.19 -10.58 5.35
CA THR A 151 2.20 -10.97 6.76
C THR A 151 2.99 -12.27 6.89
N VAL A 152 4.01 -12.26 7.75
CA VAL A 152 4.90 -13.41 7.95
C VAL A 152 5.13 -13.65 9.44
N GLN A 153 5.37 -14.91 9.80
CA GLN A 153 5.87 -15.24 11.12
C GLN A 153 7.40 -15.10 11.14
N VAL A 154 7.91 -14.45 12.17
CA VAL A 154 9.34 -14.29 12.46
C VAL A 154 9.70 -14.99 13.78
N VAL A 155 10.98 -15.25 13.97
CA VAL A 155 11.45 -15.93 15.17
C VAL A 155 11.38 -15.02 16.40
N ALA A 156 11.73 -13.75 16.25
CA ALA A 156 11.74 -12.75 17.31
C ALA A 156 11.64 -11.34 16.75
N LEU A 157 11.21 -10.39 17.59
CA LEU A 157 11.27 -8.96 17.37
C LEU A 157 12.29 -8.32 18.31
N ALA A 158 12.64 -7.06 18.07
CA ALA A 158 13.62 -6.32 18.86
C ALA A 158 13.22 -6.19 20.35
N ALA A 159 11.93 -6.16 20.65
CA ALA A 159 11.41 -6.12 22.01
C ALA A 159 10.89 -7.50 22.43
N SER A 160 11.50 -8.06 23.49
CA SER A 160 11.00 -9.30 24.08
C SER A 160 9.57 -9.16 24.56
N GLY A 161 8.71 -10.16 24.27
CA GLY A 161 7.29 -10.15 24.61
C GLY A 161 6.40 -9.44 23.59
N ALA A 162 6.95 -8.66 22.66
CA ALA A 162 6.19 -8.15 21.53
C ALA A 162 5.90 -9.28 20.54
N LEU A 163 4.64 -9.37 20.10
CA LEU A 163 4.15 -10.33 19.11
C LEU A 163 3.96 -9.70 17.73
N VAL A 164 3.96 -8.37 17.65
CA VAL A 164 3.57 -7.64 16.44
C VAL A 164 4.57 -6.52 16.17
N GLU A 165 5.08 -6.46 14.94
CA GLU A 165 5.74 -5.28 14.39
C GLU A 165 5.14 -4.99 13.01
N ILE A 166 4.90 -3.73 12.71
CA ILE A 166 4.36 -3.31 11.41
C ILE A 166 5.13 -2.10 10.91
N GLU A 167 5.51 -2.14 9.63
CA GLU A 167 5.99 -0.99 8.88
C GLU A 167 5.01 -0.64 7.76
N ALA A 168 5.00 0.63 7.33
CA ALA A 168 4.08 1.10 6.33
C ALA A 168 4.76 1.94 5.25
N ILE A 169 4.22 1.87 4.03
CA ILE A 169 4.53 2.80 2.94
C ILE A 169 3.25 3.56 2.63
N ALA A 170 3.32 4.89 2.72
CA ALA A 170 2.24 5.80 2.36
C ALA A 170 2.68 6.70 1.21
N VAL A 171 1.72 7.33 0.54
CA VAL A 171 1.99 8.24 -0.58
C VAL A 171 1.25 9.54 -0.42
N ARG A 172 1.89 10.63 -0.87
CA ARG A 172 1.37 11.99 -0.85
C ARG A 172 1.46 12.59 -2.24
N LYS A 173 0.35 13.12 -2.77
CA LYS A 173 0.38 13.84 -4.04
C LYS A 173 1.27 15.09 -3.90
N HIS A 174 2.16 15.33 -4.88
CA HIS A 174 2.98 16.53 -4.90
C HIS A 174 2.10 17.78 -4.81
N ALA A 175 2.51 18.75 -4.00
CA ALA A 175 1.89 20.05 -4.04
C ALA A 175 2.20 20.71 -5.40
N PRO A 176 1.22 21.35 -6.06
CA PRO A 176 1.47 22.06 -7.30
C PRO A 176 2.55 23.16 -7.07
N GLY A 177 3.67 23.09 -7.79
CA GLY A 177 4.68 24.16 -7.80
C GLY A 177 6.04 23.87 -7.16
N LEU A 178 6.28 22.68 -6.59
CA LEU A 178 7.62 22.27 -6.16
C LEU A 178 8.25 21.34 -7.22
N VAL A 179 8.81 21.92 -8.26
CA VAL A 179 9.77 21.23 -9.15
C VAL A 179 11.13 21.40 -8.49
N HIS A 180 11.74 20.32 -8.01
CA HIS A 180 13.12 20.28 -7.54
C HIS A 180 14.08 20.05 -8.68
#